data_4d4daeba03cd0f612d0b3fd9d2048951
#
_entry.id   4d4daeba03cd0f612d0b3fd9d2048951
#
_cell.length_a   1.000
_cell.length_b   1.000
_cell.length_c   1.000
_cell.angle_alpha   90.00
_cell.angle_beta   90.00
_cell.angle_gamma   90.00
#
_symmetry.space_group_name_H-M   'P 1'
#
loop_
_entity.id
_entity.type
_entity.pdbx_description
1 polymer ?
#
loop_
_entity_poly.entity_id
_entity_poly.type
_entity_poly.pdbx_seq_one_letter_code
_entity_poly.pdbx_strand_id
1 'polypeptide(L)'
;MTVAALYDTYKTKMQKIADVKYASAVLQWDQETYLPPKGNHFRGRQLATLSEIAHEQFTTEAMGALLNELNSKEDLSNSEKKNVQLSLEDYNRSKKLSSDFVRKMSETVTASYHSWVNARKKNSFATFKQPLNQLIALKKQEADMLGYEAHPYNALMNEYDKGLTVETVDLIFTNLKPQLLKLLDEIQNKPQVDNSFLNQHFDKDEQWKFGMEILKQIGFDFEAGRQDISIHPFTTNFNNLDVRLTTRIDENDFGNMTWSCIHEGGHGLYEQGLPTEQYGLPLSEYCSLSIHESQSRLWENNVGRGLSFWQHNFPILKTFFKNQFNSISAETFYKGINKVTASLIRTEADELTYHFHVMIRYEIEKMLIDGSIQSKDIPAYWNEHYKKYLGLSVPDDNRGCLQDIHWSHGSFGYFATYSLGSIYAAQLYSTIEKQDTSIENEITLGNTKPILNWLRKNIHKYGRQYTSQEICNRTTGEPLNTQYFIDYATKKYSNIYN
;
A
#
# COMPACT_ATOMS: atom_id res chain seq x y z
N MET A 1 -20.78 -25.25 -27.96
CA MET A 1 -21.15 -24.91 -26.55
C MET A 1 -21.85 -23.56 -26.58
N THR A 2 -22.86 -23.29 -25.74
CA THR A 2 -23.45 -21.94 -25.65
C THR A 2 -22.47 -20.98 -25.00
N VAL A 3 -22.60 -19.66 -25.23
CA VAL A 3 -21.73 -18.67 -24.63
C VAL A 3 -21.78 -18.74 -23.10
N ALA A 4 -22.96 -18.90 -22.52
CA ALA A 4 -23.13 -19.09 -21.08
C ALA A 4 -22.36 -20.31 -20.53
N ALA A 5 -22.46 -21.47 -21.18
CA ALA A 5 -21.73 -22.67 -20.76
C ALA A 5 -20.20 -22.52 -20.92
N LEU A 6 -19.77 -21.76 -21.93
CA LEU A 6 -18.34 -21.46 -22.11
C LEU A 6 -17.83 -20.53 -20.97
N TYR A 7 -18.61 -19.50 -20.62
CA TYR A 7 -18.29 -18.61 -19.53
C TYR A 7 -18.30 -19.32 -18.16
N ASP A 8 -19.26 -20.22 -17.90
CA ASP A 8 -19.30 -21.05 -16.69
C ASP A 8 -18.06 -21.95 -16.58
N THR A 9 -17.58 -22.47 -17.71
CA THR A 9 -16.32 -23.24 -17.76
C THR A 9 -15.14 -22.40 -17.37
N TYR A 10 -15.03 -21.17 -17.89
CA TYR A 10 -14.00 -20.20 -17.54
C TYR A 10 -14.08 -19.84 -16.04
N LYS A 11 -15.25 -19.45 -15.55
CA LYS A 11 -15.50 -19.11 -14.16
C LYS A 11 -15.07 -20.23 -13.21
N THR A 12 -15.47 -21.47 -13.49
CA THR A 12 -15.11 -22.65 -12.68
C THR A 12 -13.59 -22.87 -12.63
N LYS A 13 -12.88 -22.66 -13.76
CA LYS A 13 -11.42 -22.78 -13.79
C LYS A 13 -10.75 -21.68 -12.99
N MET A 14 -11.20 -20.42 -13.13
CA MET A 14 -10.65 -19.29 -12.37
C MET A 14 -10.88 -19.46 -10.88
N GLN A 15 -12.06 -19.92 -10.45
CA GLN A 15 -12.35 -20.20 -9.05
C GLN A 15 -11.43 -21.26 -8.44
N LYS A 16 -11.15 -22.36 -9.17
CA LYS A 16 -10.18 -23.37 -8.71
C LYS A 16 -8.76 -22.79 -8.54
N ILE A 17 -8.35 -21.91 -9.45
CA ILE A 17 -7.06 -21.24 -9.35
C ILE A 17 -7.05 -20.30 -8.13
N ALA A 18 -8.14 -19.58 -7.91
CA ALA A 18 -8.32 -18.71 -6.74
C ALA A 18 -8.28 -19.49 -5.43
N ASP A 19 -8.95 -20.66 -5.35
CA ASP A 19 -8.92 -21.52 -4.17
C ASP A 19 -7.48 -21.93 -3.79
N VAL A 20 -6.65 -22.27 -4.79
CA VAL A 20 -5.22 -22.59 -4.58
C VAL A 20 -4.43 -21.36 -4.11
N LYS A 21 -4.65 -20.20 -4.74
CA LYS A 21 -4.00 -18.94 -4.38
C LYS A 21 -4.36 -18.51 -2.95
N TYR A 22 -5.63 -18.59 -2.59
CA TYR A 22 -6.09 -18.22 -1.26
C TYR A 22 -5.65 -19.20 -0.17
N ALA A 23 -5.59 -20.51 -0.46
CA ALA A 23 -4.95 -21.46 0.44
C ALA A 23 -3.47 -21.12 0.68
N SER A 24 -2.75 -20.71 -0.36
CA SER A 24 -1.37 -20.20 -0.24
C SER A 24 -1.29 -18.94 0.60
N ALA A 25 -2.23 -18.01 0.42
CA ALA A 25 -2.28 -16.75 1.19
C ALA A 25 -2.51 -17.01 2.70
N VAL A 26 -3.37 -18.00 3.06
CA VAL A 26 -3.53 -18.41 4.47
C VAL A 26 -2.21 -18.94 5.06
N LEU A 27 -1.47 -19.73 4.30
CA LEU A 27 -0.17 -20.23 4.74
C LEU A 27 0.86 -19.10 4.87
N GLN A 28 0.81 -18.11 4.00
CA GLN A 28 1.69 -16.93 4.07
C GLN A 28 1.34 -16.08 5.30
N TRP A 29 0.06 -15.83 5.56
CA TRP A 29 -0.38 -15.14 6.77
C TRP A 29 0.06 -15.85 8.04
N ASP A 30 -0.09 -17.18 8.10
CA ASP A 30 0.37 -17.99 9.23
C ASP A 30 1.90 -17.92 9.42
N GLN A 31 2.66 -17.84 8.30
CA GLN A 31 4.12 -17.66 8.35
C GLN A 31 4.53 -16.37 9.07
N GLU A 32 3.78 -15.29 8.87
CA GLU A 32 4.09 -13.98 9.46
C GLU A 32 3.51 -13.81 10.88
N THR A 33 2.67 -14.76 11.34
CA THR A 33 1.94 -14.63 12.62
C THR A 33 2.24 -15.74 13.61
N TYR A 34 1.91 -16.98 13.28
CA TYR A 34 1.88 -18.10 14.26
C TYR A 34 2.83 -19.25 13.95
N LEU A 35 3.47 -19.26 12.78
CA LEU A 35 4.33 -20.38 12.39
C LEU A 35 5.50 -20.56 13.35
N PRO A 36 5.68 -21.76 13.94
CA PRO A 36 6.88 -22.06 14.73
C PRO A 36 8.16 -21.88 13.89
N PRO A 37 9.21 -21.21 14.40
CA PRO A 37 10.41 -20.86 13.61
C PRO A 37 11.09 -22.02 12.90
N LYS A 38 11.04 -23.22 13.46
CA LYS A 38 11.59 -24.43 12.83
C LYS A 38 10.80 -24.93 11.62
N GLY A 39 9.57 -24.44 11.44
CA GLY A 39 8.69 -24.79 10.31
C GLY A 39 9.00 -24.05 9.01
N ASN A 40 9.74 -22.95 9.04
CA ASN A 40 9.94 -22.04 7.92
C ASN A 40 10.41 -22.73 6.63
N HIS A 41 11.33 -23.68 6.71
CA HIS A 41 11.85 -24.37 5.52
C HIS A 41 10.75 -25.14 4.77
N PHE A 42 9.91 -25.89 5.48
CA PHE A 42 8.82 -26.65 4.84
C PHE A 42 7.68 -25.73 4.39
N ARG A 43 7.42 -24.64 5.10
CA ARG A 43 6.44 -23.63 4.70
C ARG A 43 6.84 -23.00 3.35
N GLY A 44 8.09 -22.62 3.15
CA GLY A 44 8.59 -22.11 1.87
C GLY A 44 8.33 -23.10 0.73
N ARG A 45 8.55 -24.41 0.95
CA ARG A 45 8.24 -25.45 -0.05
C ARG A 45 6.74 -25.56 -0.34
N GLN A 46 5.89 -25.49 0.68
CA GLN A 46 4.43 -25.54 0.51
C GLN A 46 3.93 -24.35 -0.33
N LEU A 47 4.40 -23.13 -0.01
CA LEU A 47 4.06 -21.93 -0.77
C LEU A 47 4.53 -22.01 -2.23
N ALA A 48 5.75 -22.48 -2.47
CA ALA A 48 6.29 -22.66 -3.83
C ALA A 48 5.44 -23.65 -4.64
N THR A 49 5.08 -24.80 -4.05
CA THR A 49 4.24 -25.82 -4.73
C THR A 49 2.85 -25.27 -5.07
N LEU A 50 2.19 -24.55 -4.16
CA LEU A 50 0.87 -23.97 -4.43
C LEU A 50 0.93 -22.87 -5.51
N SER A 51 2.00 -22.04 -5.48
CA SER A 51 2.24 -21.05 -6.53
C SER A 51 2.45 -21.67 -7.90
N GLU A 52 3.23 -22.76 -7.97
CA GLU A 52 3.46 -23.52 -9.20
C GLU A 52 2.15 -24.10 -9.73
N ILE A 53 1.36 -24.76 -8.90
CA ILE A 53 0.05 -25.33 -9.29
C ILE A 53 -0.88 -24.24 -9.83
N ALA A 54 -0.98 -23.09 -9.16
CA ALA A 54 -1.83 -21.99 -9.61
C ALA A 54 -1.35 -21.42 -10.96
N HIS A 55 -0.04 -21.24 -11.13
CA HIS A 55 0.56 -20.74 -12.36
C HIS A 55 0.35 -21.72 -13.52
N GLU A 56 0.65 -22.99 -13.34
CA GLU A 56 0.48 -24.02 -14.37
C GLU A 56 -0.98 -24.13 -14.82
N GLN A 57 -1.94 -24.10 -13.89
CA GLN A 57 -3.36 -24.15 -14.26
C GLN A 57 -3.79 -22.92 -15.06
N PHE A 58 -3.26 -21.75 -14.75
CA PHE A 58 -3.61 -20.50 -15.42
C PHE A 58 -2.97 -20.39 -16.81
N THR A 59 -1.73 -20.87 -17.01
CA THR A 59 -0.94 -20.66 -18.22
C THR A 59 -1.09 -21.79 -19.28
N THR A 60 -2.04 -22.71 -19.11
CA THR A 60 -2.31 -23.78 -20.08
C THR A 60 -2.75 -23.23 -21.44
N GLU A 61 -2.38 -23.91 -22.54
CA GLU A 61 -2.89 -23.59 -23.88
C GLU A 61 -4.42 -23.64 -23.94
N ALA A 62 -5.04 -24.58 -23.20
CA ALA A 62 -6.50 -24.70 -23.12
C ALA A 62 -7.15 -23.47 -22.45
N MET A 63 -6.49 -22.84 -21.47
CA MET A 63 -6.97 -21.58 -20.87
C MET A 63 -6.85 -20.44 -21.88
N GLY A 64 -5.72 -20.33 -22.56
CA GLY A 64 -5.54 -19.32 -23.61
C GLY A 64 -6.55 -19.43 -24.74
N ALA A 65 -6.80 -20.64 -25.23
CA ALA A 65 -7.84 -20.89 -26.24
C ALA A 65 -9.24 -20.51 -25.77
N LEU A 66 -9.60 -20.86 -24.52
CA LEU A 66 -10.88 -20.51 -23.89
C LEU A 66 -11.06 -18.99 -23.76
N LEU A 67 -10.04 -18.28 -23.29
CA LEU A 67 -10.07 -16.83 -23.14
C LEU A 67 -10.19 -16.11 -24.49
N ASN A 68 -9.46 -16.56 -25.53
CA ASN A 68 -9.55 -15.99 -26.86
C ASN A 68 -10.94 -16.26 -27.50
N GLU A 69 -11.49 -17.47 -27.33
CA GLU A 69 -12.82 -17.78 -27.80
C GLU A 69 -13.88 -16.88 -27.13
N LEU A 70 -13.85 -16.76 -25.79
CA LEU A 70 -14.77 -15.89 -25.05
C LEU A 70 -14.62 -14.42 -25.42
N ASN A 71 -13.41 -13.94 -25.62
CA ASN A 71 -13.15 -12.53 -26.00
C ASN A 71 -13.73 -12.16 -27.37
N SER A 72 -13.97 -13.17 -28.23
CA SER A 72 -14.62 -12.98 -29.53
C SER A 72 -16.16 -12.99 -29.50
N LYS A 73 -16.79 -13.29 -28.35
CA LYS A 73 -18.24 -13.36 -28.19
C LYS A 73 -18.84 -11.99 -27.90
N GLU A 74 -19.94 -11.67 -28.60
CA GLU A 74 -20.68 -10.42 -28.40
C GLU A 74 -21.75 -10.52 -27.29
N ASP A 75 -22.26 -11.71 -27.03
CA ASP A 75 -23.37 -12.01 -26.11
C ASP A 75 -22.97 -12.05 -24.62
N LEU A 76 -21.74 -11.63 -24.26
CA LEU A 76 -21.32 -11.49 -22.87
C LEU A 76 -21.84 -10.16 -22.29
N SER A 77 -22.29 -10.19 -21.03
CA SER A 77 -22.57 -8.96 -20.28
C SER A 77 -21.30 -8.10 -20.11
N ASN A 78 -21.44 -6.82 -19.79
CA ASN A 78 -20.30 -5.91 -19.61
C ASN A 78 -19.29 -6.40 -18.57
N SER A 79 -19.76 -6.98 -17.44
CA SER A 79 -18.90 -7.53 -16.40
C SER A 79 -18.20 -8.82 -16.84
N GLU A 80 -18.91 -9.72 -17.52
CA GLU A 80 -18.30 -10.94 -18.07
C GLU A 80 -17.24 -10.61 -19.12
N LYS A 81 -17.56 -9.70 -20.05
CA LYS A 81 -16.59 -9.24 -21.05
C LYS A 81 -15.35 -8.62 -20.41
N LYS A 82 -15.54 -7.81 -19.35
CA LYS A 82 -14.41 -7.18 -18.63
C LYS A 82 -13.55 -8.22 -17.89
N ASN A 83 -14.16 -9.21 -17.23
CA ASN A 83 -13.43 -10.33 -16.61
C ASN A 83 -12.58 -11.08 -17.63
N VAL A 84 -13.16 -11.43 -18.79
CA VAL A 84 -12.43 -12.14 -19.85
C VAL A 84 -11.27 -11.30 -20.38
N GLN A 85 -11.49 -10.01 -20.65
CA GLN A 85 -10.44 -9.10 -21.12
C GLN A 85 -9.27 -9.01 -20.14
N LEU A 86 -9.56 -8.77 -18.85
CA LEU A 86 -8.54 -8.70 -17.81
C LEU A 86 -7.78 -10.02 -17.66
N SER A 87 -8.50 -11.16 -17.64
CA SER A 87 -7.85 -12.48 -17.58
C SER A 87 -6.98 -12.76 -18.80
N LEU A 88 -7.40 -12.32 -19.99
CA LEU A 88 -6.60 -12.50 -21.22
C LEU A 88 -5.33 -11.62 -21.18
N GLU A 89 -5.43 -10.39 -20.68
CA GLU A 89 -4.27 -9.53 -20.44
C GLU A 89 -3.28 -10.17 -19.46
N ASP A 90 -3.77 -10.68 -18.32
CA ASP A 90 -2.95 -11.35 -17.30
C ASP A 90 -2.33 -12.64 -17.85
N TYR A 91 -3.08 -13.42 -18.63
CA TYR A 91 -2.58 -14.62 -19.32
C TYR A 91 -1.45 -14.28 -20.29
N ASN A 92 -1.68 -13.30 -21.16
CA ASN A 92 -0.68 -12.89 -22.14
C ASN A 92 0.59 -12.32 -21.48
N ARG A 93 0.44 -11.59 -20.38
CA ARG A 93 1.57 -11.11 -19.56
C ARG A 93 2.35 -12.28 -18.98
N SER A 94 1.67 -13.23 -18.34
CA SER A 94 2.28 -14.41 -17.73
C SER A 94 3.03 -15.28 -18.75
N LYS A 95 2.54 -15.37 -19.98
CA LYS A 95 3.17 -16.14 -21.08
C LYS A 95 4.43 -15.47 -21.64
N LYS A 96 4.64 -14.16 -21.42
CA LYS A 96 5.86 -13.46 -21.84
C LYS A 96 7.10 -13.87 -21.03
N LEU A 97 6.90 -14.35 -19.80
CA LEU A 97 7.97 -14.77 -18.90
C LEU A 97 8.16 -16.29 -19.00
N SER A 98 9.32 -16.74 -19.44
CA SER A 98 9.61 -18.18 -19.52
C SER A 98 9.73 -18.79 -18.11
N SER A 99 9.42 -20.09 -17.98
CA SER A 99 9.55 -20.81 -16.70
C SER A 99 11.00 -20.74 -16.15
N ASP A 100 12.01 -20.78 -17.02
CA ASP A 100 13.40 -20.64 -16.62
C ASP A 100 13.70 -19.25 -16.07
N PHE A 101 13.11 -18.19 -16.65
CA PHE A 101 13.25 -16.84 -16.15
C PHE A 101 12.58 -16.69 -14.78
N VAL A 102 11.35 -17.19 -14.62
CA VAL A 102 10.60 -17.15 -13.35
C VAL A 102 11.36 -17.88 -12.25
N ARG A 103 11.89 -19.07 -12.53
CA ARG A 103 12.72 -19.83 -11.59
C ARG A 103 13.96 -19.05 -11.19
N LYS A 104 14.72 -18.52 -12.16
CA LYS A 104 15.92 -17.72 -11.91
C LYS A 104 15.63 -16.47 -11.09
N MET A 105 14.51 -15.79 -11.35
CA MET A 105 14.05 -14.65 -10.56
C MET A 105 13.80 -15.07 -9.10
N SER A 106 13.05 -16.14 -8.86
CA SER A 106 12.75 -16.65 -7.52
C SER A 106 14.00 -17.02 -6.73
N GLU A 107 14.95 -17.73 -7.36
CA GLU A 107 16.24 -18.09 -6.75
C GLU A 107 17.05 -16.83 -6.38
N THR A 108 17.07 -15.84 -7.29
CA THR A 108 17.81 -14.59 -7.10
C THR A 108 17.17 -13.75 -5.99
N VAL A 109 15.84 -13.66 -5.92
CA VAL A 109 15.11 -12.98 -4.84
C VAL A 109 15.44 -13.61 -3.50
N THR A 110 15.40 -14.94 -3.39
CA THR A 110 15.73 -15.66 -2.15
C THR A 110 17.16 -15.35 -1.69
N ALA A 111 18.15 -15.44 -2.60
CA ALA A 111 19.54 -15.12 -2.30
C ALA A 111 19.74 -13.64 -1.92
N SER A 112 19.04 -12.74 -2.62
CA SER A 112 19.06 -11.31 -2.39
C SER A 112 18.51 -10.95 -1.00
N TYR A 113 17.39 -11.54 -0.61
CA TYR A 113 16.80 -11.35 0.72
C TYR A 113 17.77 -11.78 1.85
N HIS A 114 18.33 -12.98 1.77
CA HIS A 114 19.31 -13.43 2.77
C HIS A 114 20.54 -12.52 2.83
N SER A 115 21.00 -12.03 1.69
CA SER A 115 22.11 -11.09 1.63
C SER A 115 21.76 -9.74 2.26
N TRP A 116 20.56 -9.22 2.02
CA TRP A 116 20.06 -7.99 2.64
C TRP A 116 19.95 -8.13 4.18
N VAL A 117 19.41 -9.23 4.69
CA VAL A 117 19.40 -9.51 6.14
C VAL A 117 20.81 -9.50 6.73
N ASN A 118 21.78 -10.11 6.04
CA ASN A 118 23.19 -10.10 6.47
C ASN A 118 23.82 -8.69 6.37
N ALA A 119 23.49 -7.92 5.33
CA ALA A 119 23.93 -6.54 5.16
C ALA A 119 23.45 -5.65 6.31
N ARG A 120 22.18 -5.81 6.70
CA ARG A 120 21.62 -5.11 7.87
C ARG A 120 22.32 -5.49 9.17
N LYS A 121 22.56 -6.77 9.41
CA LYS A 121 23.29 -7.24 10.61
C LYS A 121 24.72 -6.68 10.69
N LYS A 122 25.37 -6.50 9.53
CA LYS A 122 26.73 -5.95 9.43
C LYS A 122 26.76 -4.43 9.28
N ASN A 123 25.60 -3.80 9.11
CA ASN A 123 25.48 -2.39 8.75
C ASN A 123 26.36 -2.03 7.54
N SER A 124 26.26 -2.78 6.45
CA SER A 124 27.15 -2.65 5.29
C SER A 124 26.43 -2.96 3.98
N PHE A 125 26.14 -1.93 3.19
CA PHE A 125 25.57 -2.04 1.85
C PHE A 125 26.44 -2.86 0.90
N ALA A 126 27.77 -2.85 1.08
CA ALA A 126 28.70 -3.62 0.27
C ALA A 126 28.36 -5.12 0.26
N THR A 127 27.82 -5.66 1.35
CA THR A 127 27.37 -7.05 1.44
C THR A 127 26.19 -7.34 0.51
N PHE A 128 25.26 -6.38 0.34
CA PHE A 128 24.05 -6.53 -0.47
C PHE A 128 24.25 -6.16 -1.95
N LYS A 129 25.27 -5.34 -2.27
CA LYS A 129 25.48 -4.74 -3.59
C LYS A 129 25.48 -5.74 -4.74
N GLN A 130 26.18 -6.86 -4.59
CA GLN A 130 26.34 -7.82 -5.71
C GLN A 130 25.04 -8.62 -5.98
N PRO A 131 24.31 -9.18 -4.98
CA PRO A 131 22.98 -9.74 -5.18
C PRO A 131 21.97 -8.74 -5.73
N LEU A 132 22.00 -7.48 -5.29
CA LEU A 132 21.16 -6.42 -5.82
C LEU A 132 21.46 -6.16 -7.31
N ASN A 133 22.71 -6.16 -7.76
CA ASN A 133 23.04 -6.04 -9.17
C ASN A 133 22.44 -7.15 -10.03
N GLN A 134 22.49 -8.39 -9.54
CA GLN A 134 21.88 -9.53 -10.23
C GLN A 134 20.38 -9.35 -10.37
N LEU A 135 19.72 -8.88 -9.32
CA LEU A 135 18.31 -8.64 -9.30
C LEU A 135 17.90 -7.48 -10.22
N ILE A 136 18.65 -6.37 -10.22
CA ILE A 136 18.45 -5.25 -11.15
C ILE A 136 18.58 -5.73 -12.61
N ALA A 137 19.58 -6.56 -12.91
CA ALA A 137 19.76 -7.10 -14.26
C ALA A 137 18.56 -7.96 -14.70
N LEU A 138 18.01 -8.78 -13.79
CA LEU A 138 16.80 -9.57 -14.06
C LEU A 138 15.55 -8.67 -14.21
N LYS A 139 15.43 -7.60 -13.42
CA LYS A 139 14.30 -6.66 -13.55
C LYS A 139 14.34 -5.89 -14.87
N LYS A 140 15.54 -5.57 -15.40
CA LYS A 140 15.69 -5.03 -16.76
C LYS A 140 15.26 -6.04 -17.82
N GLN A 141 15.70 -7.29 -17.72
CA GLN A 141 15.25 -8.36 -18.61
C GLN A 141 13.73 -8.57 -18.54
N GLU A 142 13.14 -8.52 -17.36
CA GLU A 142 11.69 -8.58 -17.17
C GLU A 142 10.98 -7.45 -17.92
N ALA A 143 11.45 -6.21 -17.76
CA ALA A 143 10.91 -5.06 -18.47
C ALA A 143 10.99 -5.24 -19.99
N ASP A 144 12.10 -5.72 -20.52
CA ASP A 144 12.28 -5.99 -21.94
C ASP A 144 11.33 -7.10 -22.44
N MET A 145 11.17 -8.19 -21.69
CA MET A 145 10.25 -9.30 -22.03
C MET A 145 8.78 -8.85 -22.00
N LEU A 146 8.41 -8.04 -21.02
CA LEU A 146 7.06 -7.48 -20.89
C LEU A 146 6.76 -6.47 -21.99
N GLY A 147 7.78 -5.75 -22.44
CA GLY A 147 7.66 -4.63 -23.37
C GLY A 147 7.22 -3.34 -22.67
N TYR A 148 7.67 -2.22 -23.16
CA TYR A 148 7.37 -0.89 -22.64
C TYR A 148 7.41 0.17 -23.76
N GLU A 149 6.74 1.29 -23.49
CA GLU A 149 6.89 2.51 -24.28
C GLU A 149 7.69 3.54 -23.48
N ALA A 150 8.51 4.33 -24.16
CA ALA A 150 9.31 5.44 -23.66
C ALA A 150 10.37 5.04 -22.60
N HIS A 151 9.99 4.41 -21.49
CA HIS A 151 10.91 4.13 -20.38
C HIS A 151 10.75 2.69 -19.84
N PRO A 152 11.85 1.92 -19.63
CA PRO A 152 11.76 0.52 -19.18
C PRO A 152 11.09 0.37 -17.80
N TYR A 153 11.19 1.35 -16.94
CA TYR A 153 10.55 1.35 -15.62
C TYR A 153 9.01 1.35 -15.69
N ASN A 154 8.42 1.78 -16.81
CA ASN A 154 6.97 1.72 -17.03
C ASN A 154 6.44 0.30 -16.98
N ALA A 155 7.18 -0.69 -17.53
CA ALA A 155 6.78 -2.10 -17.49
C ALA A 155 6.67 -2.62 -16.04
N LEU A 156 7.55 -2.15 -15.15
CA LEU A 156 7.59 -2.57 -13.75
C LEU A 156 6.52 -1.86 -12.90
N MET A 157 6.31 -0.55 -13.10
CA MET A 157 5.24 0.19 -12.42
C MET A 157 3.85 -0.31 -12.80
N ASN A 158 3.66 -0.75 -14.05
CA ASN A 158 2.39 -1.30 -14.54
C ASN A 158 1.94 -2.57 -13.79
N GLU A 159 2.84 -3.26 -13.08
CA GLU A 159 2.50 -4.36 -12.19
C GLU A 159 1.64 -3.91 -11.00
N TYR A 160 1.94 -2.73 -10.48
CA TYR A 160 1.36 -2.21 -9.26
C TYR A 160 0.22 -1.22 -9.51
N ASP A 161 0.30 -0.49 -10.63
CA ASP A 161 -0.74 0.44 -11.05
C ASP A 161 -0.81 0.49 -12.59
N LYS A 162 -1.85 -0.13 -13.13
CA LYS A 162 -2.01 -0.29 -14.59
C LYS A 162 -2.07 1.05 -15.32
N GLY A 163 -1.16 1.22 -16.27
CA GLY A 163 -1.04 2.44 -17.08
C GLY A 163 -0.23 3.56 -16.45
N LEU A 164 0.36 3.34 -15.26
CA LEU A 164 1.26 4.32 -14.64
C LEU A 164 2.57 4.42 -15.42
N THR A 165 2.99 5.67 -15.73
CA THR A 165 4.22 5.95 -16.49
C THR A 165 5.17 6.86 -15.72
N VAL A 166 6.45 6.80 -16.09
CA VAL A 166 7.49 7.71 -15.58
C VAL A 166 7.10 9.18 -15.84
N GLU A 167 6.58 9.47 -17.03
CA GLU A 167 6.13 10.82 -17.39
C GLU A 167 5.07 11.34 -16.41
N THR A 168 4.08 10.50 -16.09
CA THR A 168 3.02 10.87 -15.14
C THR A 168 3.57 11.10 -13.73
N VAL A 169 4.42 10.19 -13.24
CA VAL A 169 4.97 10.31 -11.88
C VAL A 169 5.94 11.49 -11.79
N ASP A 170 6.80 11.69 -12.78
CA ASP A 170 7.73 12.82 -12.83
C ASP A 170 6.98 14.17 -12.82
N LEU A 171 5.88 14.29 -13.58
CA LEU A 171 5.04 15.48 -13.55
C LEU A 171 4.43 15.72 -12.16
N ILE A 172 3.86 14.68 -11.55
CA ILE A 172 3.28 14.75 -10.21
C ILE A 172 4.34 15.20 -9.19
N PHE A 173 5.51 14.56 -9.16
CA PHE A 173 6.56 14.87 -8.18
C PHE A 173 7.23 16.22 -8.45
N THR A 174 7.34 16.64 -9.70
CA THR A 174 7.85 17.99 -10.06
C THR A 174 6.91 19.09 -9.53
N ASN A 175 5.60 18.86 -9.58
CA ASN A 175 4.62 19.82 -9.06
C ASN A 175 4.52 19.78 -7.52
N LEU A 176 4.61 18.59 -6.91
CA LEU A 176 4.42 18.38 -5.49
C LEU A 176 5.63 18.84 -4.66
N LYS A 177 6.84 18.44 -5.07
CA LYS A 177 8.08 18.62 -4.29
C LYS A 177 8.36 20.06 -3.86
N PRO A 178 8.31 21.08 -4.73
CA PRO A 178 8.59 22.48 -4.34
C PRO A 178 7.61 23.01 -3.29
N GLN A 179 6.34 22.62 -3.40
CA GLN A 179 5.29 23.07 -2.47
C GLN A 179 5.45 22.43 -1.10
N LEU A 180 5.83 21.13 -1.04
CA LEU A 180 6.13 20.44 0.20
C LEU A 180 7.38 21.01 0.88
N LEU A 181 8.44 21.30 0.12
CA LEU A 181 9.66 21.93 0.67
C LEU A 181 9.35 23.30 1.26
N LYS A 182 8.53 24.11 0.60
CA LYS A 182 8.09 25.41 1.11
C LYS A 182 7.30 25.27 2.41
N LEU A 183 6.32 24.36 2.44
CA LEU A 183 5.50 24.12 3.63
C LEU A 183 6.35 23.58 4.78
N LEU A 184 7.30 22.68 4.51
CA LEU A 184 8.23 22.18 5.52
C LEU A 184 9.10 23.29 6.12
N ASP A 185 9.65 24.17 5.27
CA ASP A 185 10.45 25.32 5.73
C ASP A 185 9.60 26.26 6.60
N GLU A 186 8.38 26.57 6.19
CA GLU A 186 7.44 27.39 6.97
C GLU A 186 7.17 26.77 8.36
N ILE A 187 6.95 25.47 8.45
CA ILE A 187 6.70 24.75 9.69
C ILE A 187 7.94 24.75 10.60
N GLN A 188 9.13 24.50 10.02
CA GLN A 188 10.37 24.46 10.78
C GLN A 188 10.71 25.80 11.44
N ASN A 189 10.26 26.91 10.86
CA ASN A 189 10.45 28.26 11.40
C ASN A 189 9.40 28.68 12.45
N LYS A 190 8.44 27.81 12.80
CA LYS A 190 7.39 28.04 13.80
C LYS A 190 7.73 27.39 15.15
N PRO A 191 7.09 27.82 16.26
CA PRO A 191 7.16 27.09 17.52
C PRO A 191 6.77 25.63 17.34
N GLN A 192 7.61 24.72 17.83
CA GLN A 192 7.40 23.30 17.63
C GLN A 192 6.38 22.73 18.62
N VAL A 193 5.55 21.80 18.14
CA VAL A 193 4.54 21.14 18.95
C VAL A 193 5.18 20.12 19.88
N ASP A 194 4.75 20.11 21.14
CA ASP A 194 5.11 19.06 22.09
C ASP A 194 4.25 17.80 21.84
N ASN A 195 4.92 16.69 21.68
CA ASN A 195 4.30 15.36 21.55
C ASN A 195 4.87 14.35 22.56
N SER A 196 5.59 14.81 23.58
CA SER A 196 6.25 13.94 24.58
C SER A 196 5.27 13.02 25.31
N PHE A 197 4.00 13.42 25.43
CA PHE A 197 2.93 12.63 26.04
C PHE A 197 2.59 11.34 25.24
N LEU A 198 3.04 11.21 24.00
CA LEU A 198 2.88 10.00 23.19
C LEU A 198 3.96 8.94 23.47
N ASN A 199 5.06 9.32 24.11
CA ASN A 199 6.22 8.48 24.39
C ASN A 199 6.29 8.13 25.88
N GLN A 200 5.20 7.59 26.42
CA GLN A 200 5.08 7.09 27.79
C GLN A 200 4.83 5.58 27.75
N HIS A 201 4.68 4.96 28.91
CA HIS A 201 4.26 3.57 28.97
C HIS A 201 2.75 3.47 28.77
N PHE A 202 2.34 2.67 27.79
CA PHE A 202 0.95 2.34 27.44
C PHE A 202 0.79 0.81 27.49
N ASP A 203 -0.05 0.34 28.40
CA ASP A 203 -0.31 -1.07 28.57
C ASP A 203 -0.74 -1.75 27.27
N LYS A 204 -0.14 -2.87 26.95
CA LYS A 204 -0.35 -3.62 25.70
C LYS A 204 -1.80 -4.03 25.48
N ASP A 205 -2.46 -4.52 26.54
CA ASP A 205 -3.81 -5.04 26.44
C ASP A 205 -4.82 -3.88 26.27
N GLU A 206 -4.55 -2.74 26.90
CA GLU A 206 -5.35 -1.53 26.73
C GLU A 206 -5.16 -0.93 25.32
N GLN A 207 -3.93 -0.93 24.77
CA GLN A 207 -3.71 -0.55 23.37
C GLN A 207 -4.51 -1.46 22.42
N TRP A 208 -4.47 -2.77 22.66
CA TRP A 208 -5.22 -3.74 21.84
C TRP A 208 -6.73 -3.46 21.88
N LYS A 209 -7.29 -3.29 23.08
CA LYS A 209 -8.73 -3.01 23.24
C LYS A 209 -9.14 -1.72 22.54
N PHE A 210 -8.33 -0.66 22.68
CA PHE A 210 -8.58 0.61 22.01
C PHE A 210 -8.50 0.48 20.49
N GLY A 211 -7.49 -0.21 19.95
CA GLY A 211 -7.37 -0.48 18.52
C GLY A 211 -8.57 -1.24 17.95
N MET A 212 -9.06 -2.25 18.68
CA MET A 212 -10.27 -3.00 18.32
C MET A 212 -11.53 -2.13 18.32
N GLU A 213 -11.62 -1.17 19.25
CA GLU A 213 -12.74 -0.21 19.30
C GLU A 213 -12.72 0.73 18.08
N ILE A 214 -11.55 1.25 17.74
CA ILE A 214 -11.37 2.09 16.55
C ILE A 214 -11.74 1.34 15.25
N LEU A 215 -11.28 0.10 15.10
CA LEU A 215 -11.61 -0.71 13.91
C LEU A 215 -13.13 -0.94 13.78
N LYS A 216 -13.84 -1.20 14.88
CA LYS A 216 -15.31 -1.30 14.86
C LYS A 216 -15.96 0.02 14.48
N GLN A 217 -15.47 1.13 15.01
CA GLN A 217 -16.00 2.47 14.73
C GLN A 217 -15.88 2.85 13.26
N ILE A 218 -14.71 2.57 12.62
CA ILE A 218 -14.54 2.84 11.18
C ILE A 218 -15.31 1.86 10.29
N GLY A 219 -15.90 0.80 10.87
CA GLY A 219 -16.81 -0.12 10.21
C GLY A 219 -16.20 -1.41 9.72
N PHE A 220 -15.01 -1.81 10.25
CA PHE A 220 -14.43 -3.12 9.94
C PHE A 220 -15.33 -4.23 10.50
N ASP A 221 -15.71 -5.16 9.62
CA ASP A 221 -16.58 -6.28 9.96
C ASP A 221 -15.76 -7.46 10.50
N PHE A 222 -15.86 -7.71 11.80
CA PHE A 222 -15.16 -8.82 12.46
C PHE A 222 -15.80 -10.20 12.23
N GLU A 223 -17.01 -10.27 11.64
CA GLU A 223 -17.56 -11.54 11.14
C GLU A 223 -16.95 -11.94 9.78
N ALA A 224 -16.39 -10.95 9.06
CA ALA A 224 -15.69 -11.12 7.78
C ALA A 224 -14.17 -10.85 7.89
N GLY A 225 -13.63 -10.85 9.09
CA GLY A 225 -12.19 -10.61 9.28
C GLY A 225 -11.74 -10.68 10.73
N ARG A 226 -10.43 -10.49 10.94
CA ARG A 226 -9.80 -10.47 12.27
C ARG A 226 -8.53 -9.64 12.26
N GLN A 227 -8.07 -9.26 13.47
CA GLN A 227 -6.78 -8.64 13.69
C GLN A 227 -5.87 -9.57 14.51
N ASP A 228 -4.58 -9.61 14.17
CA ASP A 228 -3.54 -10.35 14.85
C ASP A 228 -2.28 -9.49 15.06
N ILE A 229 -1.25 -10.03 15.71
CA ILE A 229 0.03 -9.36 15.92
C ILE A 229 1.06 -9.93 14.94
N SER A 230 1.83 -9.04 14.30
CA SER A 230 2.97 -9.40 13.45
C SER A 230 4.15 -8.45 13.69
N ILE A 231 5.34 -8.80 13.16
CA ILE A 231 6.53 -7.95 13.25
C ILE A 231 6.34 -6.68 12.40
N HIS A 232 5.76 -6.84 11.21
CA HIS A 232 5.41 -5.76 10.30
C HIS A 232 3.91 -5.80 10.05
N PRO A 233 3.15 -4.75 10.39
CA PRO A 233 1.72 -4.67 10.09
C PRO A 233 1.45 -4.88 8.60
N PHE A 234 0.40 -5.61 8.28
CA PHE A 234 -0.08 -5.83 6.92
C PHE A 234 -1.54 -6.26 6.89
N THR A 235 -2.17 -6.04 5.76
CA THR A 235 -3.50 -6.56 5.42
C THR A 235 -3.38 -7.63 4.34
N THR A 236 -4.11 -8.71 4.49
CA THR A 236 -4.27 -9.75 3.46
C THR A 236 -5.72 -10.21 3.41
N ASN A 237 -6.13 -10.77 2.27
CA ASN A 237 -7.45 -11.37 2.12
C ASN A 237 -7.34 -12.79 1.56
N PHE A 238 -8.37 -13.58 1.80
CA PHE A 238 -8.58 -14.88 1.16
C PHE A 238 -9.87 -14.87 0.33
N ASN A 239 -10.67 -13.90 0.56
CA ASN A 239 -11.79 -13.36 -0.19
C ASN A 239 -12.32 -12.15 0.62
N ASN A 240 -13.31 -11.43 0.11
CA ASN A 240 -13.85 -10.25 0.80
C ASN A 240 -14.64 -10.56 2.09
N LEU A 241 -14.92 -11.84 2.39
CA LEU A 241 -15.53 -12.31 3.64
C LEU A 241 -14.50 -12.97 4.60
N ASP A 242 -13.21 -12.96 4.25
CA ASP A 242 -12.11 -13.37 5.13
C ASP A 242 -10.89 -12.47 4.91
N VAL A 243 -10.90 -11.31 5.59
CA VAL A 243 -9.86 -10.27 5.53
C VAL A 243 -9.10 -10.23 6.84
N ARG A 244 -7.76 -10.31 6.77
CA ARG A 244 -6.90 -10.36 7.95
C ARG A 244 -6.04 -9.11 8.05
N LEU A 245 -6.16 -8.45 9.20
CA LEU A 245 -5.32 -7.33 9.59
C LEU A 245 -4.26 -7.81 10.57
N THR A 246 -3.10 -7.18 10.53
CA THR A 246 -2.11 -7.34 11.60
C THR A 246 -1.65 -5.99 12.10
N THR A 247 -1.19 -5.96 13.36
CA THR A 247 -0.64 -4.76 13.99
C THR A 247 0.61 -5.12 14.78
N ARG A 248 1.36 -4.10 15.17
CA ARG A 248 2.48 -4.20 16.09
C ARG A 248 2.22 -3.31 17.30
N ILE A 249 2.61 -3.76 18.48
CA ILE A 249 2.43 -3.00 19.72
C ILE A 249 3.80 -2.66 20.29
N ASP A 250 4.04 -1.37 20.52
CA ASP A 250 5.13 -0.87 21.34
C ASP A 250 4.54 -0.20 22.58
N GLU A 251 4.90 -0.69 23.77
CA GLU A 251 4.36 -0.13 25.02
C GLU A 251 4.94 1.25 25.37
N ASN A 252 5.94 1.73 24.64
CA ASN A 252 6.53 3.06 24.85
C ASN A 252 6.21 4.06 23.71
N ASP A 253 5.32 3.67 22.78
CA ASP A 253 4.86 4.50 21.68
C ASP A 253 3.38 4.27 21.41
N PHE A 254 2.54 5.20 21.84
CA PHE A 254 1.10 5.16 21.59
C PHE A 254 0.76 5.08 20.09
N GLY A 255 1.54 5.76 19.27
CA GLY A 255 1.28 5.87 17.84
C GLY A 255 1.44 4.55 17.09
N ASN A 256 2.34 3.69 17.54
CA ASN A 256 2.76 2.48 16.82
C ASN A 256 1.56 1.58 16.46
N MET A 257 0.74 1.22 17.44
CA MET A 257 -0.43 0.37 17.20
C MET A 257 -1.59 1.17 16.59
N THR A 258 -1.89 2.35 17.13
CA THR A 258 -3.08 3.10 16.73
C THR A 258 -3.08 3.41 15.24
N TRP A 259 -1.95 3.89 14.71
CA TRP A 259 -1.86 4.22 13.28
C TRP A 259 -1.85 2.97 12.41
N SER A 260 -1.16 1.91 12.82
CA SER A 260 -1.21 0.65 12.07
C SER A 260 -2.61 0.05 12.02
N CYS A 261 -3.38 0.10 13.12
CA CYS A 261 -4.78 -0.37 13.12
C CYS A 261 -5.66 0.42 12.14
N ILE A 262 -5.56 1.75 12.12
CA ILE A 262 -6.38 2.58 11.22
C ILE A 262 -5.94 2.40 9.77
N HIS A 263 -4.63 2.34 9.52
CA HIS A 263 -4.05 2.14 8.20
C HIS A 263 -4.47 0.79 7.61
N GLU A 264 -4.20 -0.30 8.33
CA GLU A 264 -4.57 -1.64 7.90
C GLU A 264 -6.10 -1.83 7.87
N GLY A 265 -6.80 -1.16 8.78
CA GLY A 265 -8.27 -1.06 8.75
C GLY A 265 -8.78 -0.46 7.45
N GLY A 266 -8.15 0.61 6.95
CA GLY A 266 -8.47 1.23 5.66
C GLY A 266 -8.31 0.28 4.48
N HIS A 267 -7.21 -0.45 4.43
CA HIS A 267 -7.00 -1.54 3.47
C HIS A 267 -8.06 -2.62 3.60
N GLY A 268 -8.34 -3.06 4.84
CA GLY A 268 -9.33 -4.10 5.13
C GLY A 268 -10.75 -3.70 4.72
N LEU A 269 -11.14 -2.45 4.95
CA LEU A 269 -12.45 -1.93 4.52
C LEU A 269 -12.61 -1.94 3.00
N TYR A 270 -11.52 -1.71 2.25
CA TYR A 270 -11.54 -1.84 0.80
C TYR A 270 -11.77 -3.29 0.38
N GLU A 271 -10.98 -4.22 0.93
CA GLU A 271 -11.11 -5.65 0.63
C GLU A 271 -12.50 -6.19 0.99
N GLN A 272 -13.06 -5.82 2.15
CA GLN A 272 -14.42 -6.18 2.55
C GLN A 272 -15.53 -5.52 1.69
N GLY A 273 -15.18 -4.52 0.90
CA GLY A 273 -16.09 -3.82 -0.01
C GLY A 273 -16.08 -4.33 -1.45
N LEU A 274 -15.19 -5.28 -1.80
CA LEU A 274 -15.08 -5.84 -3.14
C LEU A 274 -16.27 -6.77 -3.48
N PRO A 275 -16.62 -6.96 -4.79
CA PRO A 275 -17.78 -7.74 -5.21
C PRO A 275 -17.66 -9.24 -4.88
N THR A 276 -18.46 -9.74 -3.95
CA THR A 276 -18.47 -11.16 -3.53
C THR A 276 -18.90 -12.10 -4.66
N GLU A 277 -19.85 -11.66 -5.49
CA GLU A 277 -20.40 -12.46 -6.60
C GLU A 277 -19.36 -12.71 -7.71
N GLN A 278 -18.27 -11.95 -7.69
CA GLN A 278 -17.15 -12.06 -8.62
C GLN A 278 -16.00 -12.95 -8.10
N TYR A 279 -16.20 -13.69 -7.01
CA TYR A 279 -15.17 -14.53 -6.39
C TYR A 279 -14.34 -15.32 -7.40
N GLY A 280 -13.03 -15.17 -7.30
CA GLY A 280 -12.05 -15.83 -8.19
C GLY A 280 -11.90 -15.20 -9.57
N LEU A 281 -12.64 -14.15 -9.88
CA LEU A 281 -12.55 -13.40 -11.15
C LEU A 281 -11.86 -12.06 -10.94
N PRO A 282 -11.26 -11.44 -11.98
CA PRO A 282 -10.56 -10.16 -11.86
C PRO A 282 -11.38 -9.04 -11.23
N LEU A 283 -12.69 -8.98 -11.43
CA LEU A 283 -13.54 -7.94 -10.82
C LEU A 283 -13.71 -8.09 -9.30
N SER A 284 -13.30 -9.21 -8.68
CA SER A 284 -13.21 -9.33 -7.23
C SER A 284 -11.87 -8.88 -6.64
N GLU A 285 -10.96 -8.44 -7.47
CA GLU A 285 -9.65 -7.92 -7.04
C GLU A 285 -9.69 -6.39 -6.93
N TYR A 286 -8.78 -5.81 -6.15
CA TYR A 286 -8.64 -4.35 -6.05
C TYR A 286 -8.14 -3.73 -7.37
N CYS A 287 -8.42 -2.42 -7.54
CA CYS A 287 -8.08 -1.67 -8.76
C CYS A 287 -6.57 -1.61 -9.02
N SER A 288 -5.82 -1.10 -8.05
CA SER A 288 -4.35 -0.93 -8.07
C SER A 288 -3.83 -0.73 -6.67
N LEU A 289 -2.50 -0.80 -6.50
CA LEU A 289 -1.89 -0.46 -5.22
C LEU A 289 -1.99 1.03 -4.87
N SER A 290 -2.02 1.95 -5.84
CA SER A 290 -2.25 3.38 -5.56
C SER A 290 -3.65 3.63 -5.00
N ILE A 291 -4.68 2.98 -5.55
CA ILE A 291 -6.05 3.07 -5.00
C ILE A 291 -6.15 2.34 -3.66
N HIS A 292 -5.49 1.20 -3.50
CA HIS A 292 -5.47 0.45 -2.24
C HIS A 292 -4.84 1.28 -1.11
N GLU A 293 -3.69 1.91 -1.37
CA GLU A 293 -3.05 2.84 -0.43
C GLU A 293 -3.89 4.11 -0.21
N SER A 294 -4.68 4.55 -1.18
CA SER A 294 -5.57 5.69 -0.97
C SER A 294 -6.65 5.42 0.08
N GLN A 295 -7.07 4.16 0.23
CA GLN A 295 -8.05 3.80 1.25
C GLN A 295 -7.41 3.81 2.64
N SER A 296 -6.22 3.25 2.81
CA SER A 296 -5.47 3.30 4.06
C SER A 296 -5.15 4.74 4.47
N ARG A 297 -4.64 5.56 3.53
CA ARG A 297 -4.27 6.95 3.80
C ARG A 297 -5.47 7.86 4.08
N LEU A 298 -6.59 7.65 3.41
CA LEU A 298 -7.82 8.38 3.72
C LEU A 298 -8.26 8.12 5.16
N TRP A 299 -8.31 6.85 5.57
CA TRP A 299 -8.70 6.51 6.93
C TRP A 299 -7.65 6.92 7.97
N GLU A 300 -6.35 6.76 7.69
CA GLU A 300 -5.29 7.15 8.61
C GLU A 300 -5.16 8.68 8.73
N ASN A 301 -4.97 9.38 7.59
CA ASN A 301 -4.53 10.77 7.58
C ASN A 301 -5.68 11.78 7.52
N ASN A 302 -6.65 11.56 6.62
CA ASN A 302 -7.75 12.51 6.45
C ASN A 302 -8.80 12.36 7.55
N VAL A 303 -9.08 11.14 7.99
CA VAL A 303 -10.06 10.86 9.07
C VAL A 303 -9.34 10.71 10.42
N GLY A 304 -8.51 9.68 10.58
CA GLY A 304 -7.94 9.26 11.87
C GLY A 304 -6.97 10.26 12.50
N ARG A 305 -6.32 11.11 11.70
CA ARG A 305 -5.50 12.22 12.20
C ARG A 305 -6.23 13.58 12.16
N GLY A 306 -7.54 13.57 11.91
CA GLY A 306 -8.41 14.75 11.93
C GLY A 306 -8.80 15.18 13.34
N LEU A 307 -9.03 16.49 13.56
CA LEU A 307 -9.49 17.01 14.85
C LEU A 307 -10.89 16.47 15.22
N SER A 308 -11.82 16.43 14.26
CA SER A 308 -13.20 15.94 14.45
C SER A 308 -13.22 14.50 14.94
N PHE A 309 -12.32 13.65 14.42
CA PHE A 309 -12.18 12.28 14.90
C PHE A 309 -11.75 12.20 16.36
N TRP A 310 -10.81 13.05 16.77
CA TRP A 310 -10.33 13.07 18.16
C TRP A 310 -11.24 13.85 19.12
N GLN A 311 -12.07 14.74 18.65
CA GLN A 311 -13.14 15.33 19.49
C GLN A 311 -14.08 14.24 20.03
N HIS A 312 -14.36 13.21 19.22
CA HIS A 312 -15.12 12.03 19.64
C HIS A 312 -14.29 11.03 20.44
N ASN A 313 -13.14 10.64 19.89
CA ASN A 313 -12.39 9.48 20.39
C ASN A 313 -11.48 9.80 21.58
N PHE A 314 -11.09 11.05 21.79
CA PHE A 314 -10.18 11.40 22.88
C PHE A 314 -10.77 11.17 24.27
N PRO A 315 -12.04 11.51 24.55
CA PRO A 315 -12.69 11.11 25.80
C PRO A 315 -12.71 9.60 26.02
N ILE A 316 -12.93 8.81 24.95
CA ILE A 316 -12.89 7.34 24.99
C ILE A 316 -11.46 6.87 25.30
N LEU A 317 -10.45 7.40 24.57
CA LEU A 317 -9.03 7.11 24.80
C LEU A 317 -8.62 7.34 26.24
N LYS A 318 -9.09 8.41 26.87
CA LYS A 318 -8.81 8.70 28.30
C LYS A 318 -9.37 7.65 29.26
N THR A 319 -10.34 6.85 28.87
CA THR A 319 -10.81 5.75 29.72
C THR A 319 -9.81 4.60 29.79
N PHE A 320 -9.05 4.37 28.71
CA PHE A 320 -7.99 3.38 28.64
C PHE A 320 -6.67 3.86 29.26
N PHE A 321 -6.30 5.15 29.03
CA PHE A 321 -5.00 5.73 29.39
C PHE A 321 -5.13 6.99 30.23
N LYS A 322 -5.88 6.90 31.31
CA LYS A 322 -6.23 8.06 32.16
C LYS A 322 -4.99 8.81 32.68
N ASN A 323 -3.99 8.07 33.13
CA ASN A 323 -2.80 8.70 33.75
C ASN A 323 -1.95 9.44 32.71
N GLN A 324 -1.84 8.91 31.50
CA GLN A 324 -1.03 9.47 30.42
C GLN A 324 -1.65 10.73 29.82
N PHE A 325 -2.98 10.79 29.73
CA PHE A 325 -3.70 11.87 29.05
C PHE A 325 -4.54 12.77 29.95
N ASN A 326 -4.40 12.67 31.28
CA ASN A 326 -5.26 13.41 32.22
C ASN A 326 -5.19 14.93 32.01
N SER A 327 -4.00 15.48 31.80
CA SER A 327 -3.76 16.93 31.59
C SER A 327 -3.82 17.35 30.11
N ILE A 328 -4.09 16.43 29.19
CA ILE A 328 -4.07 16.70 27.76
C ILE A 328 -5.51 16.95 27.27
N SER A 329 -5.69 17.97 26.42
CA SER A 329 -6.95 18.22 25.70
C SER A 329 -6.94 17.50 24.35
N ALA A 330 -8.14 17.28 23.77
CA ALA A 330 -8.27 16.73 22.42
C ALA A 330 -7.52 17.57 21.37
N GLU A 331 -7.50 18.89 21.52
CA GLU A 331 -6.77 19.79 20.61
C GLU A 331 -5.26 19.64 20.76
N THR A 332 -4.74 19.58 22.02
CA THR A 332 -3.32 19.33 22.27
C THR A 332 -2.89 17.98 21.72
N PHE A 333 -3.73 16.95 21.91
CA PHE A 333 -3.51 15.63 21.37
C PHE A 333 -3.47 15.66 19.84
N TYR A 334 -4.47 16.28 19.19
CA TYR A 334 -4.51 16.46 17.73
C TYR A 334 -3.25 17.15 17.19
N LYS A 335 -2.77 18.22 17.85
CA LYS A 335 -1.52 18.87 17.45
C LYS A 335 -0.33 17.93 17.59
N GLY A 336 -0.21 17.21 18.70
CA GLY A 336 0.91 16.31 18.98
C GLY A 336 1.02 15.14 18.00
N ILE A 337 -0.10 14.51 17.65
CA ILE A 337 -0.11 13.38 16.70
C ILE A 337 0.16 13.78 15.24
N ASN A 338 0.10 15.07 14.95
CA ASN A 338 0.37 15.65 13.63
C ASN A 338 1.66 16.49 13.61
N LYS A 339 2.53 16.32 14.60
CA LYS A 339 3.84 16.98 14.61
C LYS A 339 4.63 16.59 13.37
N VAL A 340 5.16 17.58 12.66
CA VAL A 340 6.06 17.37 11.52
C VAL A 340 7.50 17.35 12.03
N THR A 341 8.20 16.24 11.75
CA THR A 341 9.60 16.09 12.12
C THR A 341 10.32 15.25 11.07
N ALA A 342 11.32 15.85 10.41
CA ALA A 342 12.13 15.08 9.48
C ALA A 342 12.79 13.88 10.19
N SER A 343 12.64 12.70 9.66
CA SER A 343 13.16 11.45 10.22
C SER A 343 14.01 10.68 9.17
N LEU A 344 14.84 9.78 9.65
CA LEU A 344 15.66 8.93 8.76
C LEU A 344 14.87 7.74 8.21
N ILE A 345 13.89 7.24 8.94
CA ILE A 345 13.19 6.00 8.64
C ILE A 345 11.83 6.31 7.99
N ARG A 346 11.61 5.79 6.79
CA ARG A 346 10.40 6.04 6.00
C ARG A 346 9.11 5.65 6.74
N THR A 347 9.09 4.50 7.38
CA THR A 347 7.90 4.00 8.10
C THR A 347 7.58 4.77 9.39
N GLU A 348 8.50 5.63 9.84
CA GLU A 348 8.35 6.51 11.01
C GLU A 348 8.11 7.97 10.59
N ALA A 349 8.11 8.26 9.29
CA ALA A 349 7.95 9.61 8.77
C ALA A 349 6.52 10.12 8.99
N ASP A 350 6.39 11.40 9.30
CA ASP A 350 5.11 12.09 9.30
C ASP A 350 4.52 12.21 7.89
N GLU A 351 3.23 12.56 7.81
CA GLU A 351 2.47 12.63 6.57
C GLU A 351 3.12 13.54 5.50
N LEU A 352 3.73 14.66 5.91
CA LEU A 352 4.32 15.64 5.00
C LEU A 352 5.68 15.15 4.48
N THR A 353 6.58 14.73 5.39
CA THR A 353 7.94 14.33 5.03
C THR A 353 8.00 12.96 4.35
N TYR A 354 6.97 12.13 4.50
CA TYR A 354 6.86 10.80 3.87
C TYR A 354 7.07 10.84 2.34
N HIS A 355 6.56 11.87 1.68
CA HIS A 355 6.69 12.02 0.23
C HIS A 355 8.14 12.13 -0.24
N PHE A 356 9.01 12.80 0.53
CA PHE A 356 10.45 12.89 0.17
C PHE A 356 11.14 11.54 0.22
N HIS A 357 10.78 10.70 1.20
CA HIS A 357 11.27 9.32 1.27
C HIS A 357 10.87 8.52 0.03
N VAL A 358 9.63 8.65 -0.41
CA VAL A 358 9.12 7.97 -1.61
C VAL A 358 9.82 8.48 -2.87
N MET A 359 9.93 9.80 -3.04
CA MET A 359 10.56 10.42 -4.21
C MET A 359 12.01 9.97 -4.39
N ILE A 360 12.81 9.91 -3.31
CA ILE A 360 14.21 9.45 -3.37
C ILE A 360 14.29 8.02 -3.91
N ARG A 361 13.42 7.13 -3.45
CA ARG A 361 13.40 5.73 -3.87
C ARG A 361 12.96 5.58 -5.32
N TYR A 362 11.94 6.29 -5.71
CA TYR A 362 11.45 6.33 -7.08
C TYR A 362 12.54 6.83 -8.05
N GLU A 363 13.22 7.93 -7.71
CA GLU A 363 14.29 8.49 -8.53
C GLU A 363 15.46 7.49 -8.66
N ILE A 364 15.84 6.80 -7.58
CA ILE A 364 16.88 5.76 -7.61
C ILE A 364 16.43 4.59 -8.50
N GLU A 365 15.23 4.04 -8.31
CA GLU A 365 14.77 2.90 -9.11
C GLU A 365 14.70 3.22 -10.60
N LYS A 366 14.15 4.38 -10.95
CA LYS A 366 14.09 4.86 -12.33
C LYS A 366 15.46 4.85 -12.97
N MET A 367 16.46 5.45 -12.31
CA MET A 367 17.83 5.53 -12.81
C MET A 367 18.57 4.19 -12.82
N LEU A 368 18.27 3.27 -11.90
CA LEU A 368 18.83 1.92 -11.93
C LEU A 368 18.30 1.13 -13.12
N ILE A 369 17.01 1.25 -13.42
CA ILE A 369 16.37 0.48 -14.49
C ILE A 369 16.76 1.01 -15.88
N ASP A 370 16.86 2.33 -16.08
CA ASP A 370 17.37 2.89 -17.35
C ASP A 370 18.90 2.79 -17.50
N GLY A 371 19.63 2.55 -16.41
CA GLY A 371 21.08 2.39 -16.39
C GLY A 371 21.86 3.68 -16.20
N SER A 372 21.21 4.80 -15.89
CA SER A 372 21.85 6.09 -15.61
C SER A 372 22.75 6.05 -14.36
N ILE A 373 22.42 5.18 -13.39
CA ILE A 373 23.27 4.88 -12.23
C ILE A 373 23.44 3.37 -12.05
N GLN A 374 24.44 2.99 -11.27
CA GLN A 374 24.69 1.61 -10.84
C GLN A 374 24.39 1.45 -9.34
N SER A 375 24.23 0.21 -8.87
CA SER A 375 23.95 -0.04 -7.45
C SER A 375 25.00 0.54 -6.50
N LYS A 376 26.25 0.64 -6.94
CA LYS A 376 27.34 1.26 -6.14
C LYS A 376 27.09 2.74 -5.82
N ASP A 377 26.27 3.42 -6.61
CA ASP A 377 26.00 4.85 -6.51
C ASP A 377 24.83 5.13 -5.54
N ILE A 378 24.06 4.08 -5.18
CA ILE A 378 22.85 4.20 -4.32
C ILE A 378 23.16 4.92 -2.99
N PRO A 379 24.18 4.51 -2.18
CA PRO A 379 24.40 5.16 -0.89
C PRO A 379 24.73 6.65 -1.01
N ALA A 380 25.52 7.03 -2.02
CA ALA A 380 25.89 8.42 -2.26
C ALA A 380 24.68 9.26 -2.66
N TYR A 381 23.90 8.79 -3.64
CA TYR A 381 22.65 9.45 -4.08
C TYR A 381 21.66 9.59 -2.93
N TRP A 382 21.45 8.51 -2.18
CA TRP A 382 20.58 8.50 -1.01
C TRP A 382 20.97 9.55 0.02
N ASN A 383 22.23 9.56 0.45
CA ASN A 383 22.72 10.47 1.48
C ASN A 383 22.63 11.94 1.04
N GLU A 384 22.97 12.23 -0.23
CA GLU A 384 22.84 13.57 -0.81
C GLU A 384 21.41 14.07 -0.76
N HIS A 385 20.43 13.22 -1.20
CA HIS A 385 19.03 13.64 -1.29
C HIS A 385 18.32 13.71 0.07
N TYR A 386 18.73 12.87 1.04
CA TYR A 386 18.30 13.03 2.43
C TYR A 386 18.76 14.37 3.00
N LYS A 387 20.01 14.76 2.72
CA LYS A 387 20.50 16.07 3.15
C LYS A 387 19.78 17.20 2.46
N LYS A 388 19.53 17.07 1.16
CA LYS A 388 18.89 18.09 0.33
C LYS A 388 17.40 18.30 0.65
N TYR A 389 16.63 17.23 0.87
CA TYR A 389 15.17 17.32 1.03
C TYR A 389 14.74 17.38 2.51
N LEU A 390 15.46 16.69 3.38
CA LEU A 390 15.10 16.56 4.79
C LEU A 390 16.06 17.26 5.75
N GLY A 391 17.19 17.81 5.24
CA GLY A 391 18.22 18.43 6.08
C GLY A 391 19.05 17.43 6.90
N LEU A 392 18.83 16.12 6.73
CA LEU A 392 19.39 15.07 7.58
C LEU A 392 20.68 14.50 6.99
N SER A 393 21.67 14.26 7.87
CA SER A 393 22.86 13.46 7.54
C SER A 393 22.60 12.00 7.91
N VAL A 394 22.71 11.10 6.93
CA VAL A 394 22.53 9.65 7.13
C VAL A 394 23.79 9.10 7.81
N PRO A 395 23.71 8.53 9.01
CA PRO A 395 24.89 8.15 9.79
C PRO A 395 25.44 6.76 9.41
N ASP A 396 24.62 5.90 8.84
CA ASP A 396 24.96 4.50 8.51
C ASP A 396 24.00 3.90 7.49
N ASP A 397 24.35 2.75 6.91
CA ASP A 397 23.58 2.09 5.85
C ASP A 397 22.22 1.55 6.34
N ASN A 398 22.12 1.13 7.59
CA ASN A 398 20.86 0.61 8.17
C ASN A 398 19.78 1.69 8.30
N ARG A 399 20.19 2.93 8.66
CA ARG A 399 19.31 4.11 8.68
C ARG A 399 19.28 4.83 7.33
N GLY A 400 20.06 4.31 6.36
CA GLY A 400 20.11 4.74 4.98
C GLY A 400 19.46 3.74 4.03
N CYS A 401 20.18 3.39 2.97
CA CYS A 401 19.68 2.62 1.83
C CYS A 401 19.34 1.14 2.12
N LEU A 402 19.65 0.62 3.31
CA LEU A 402 19.27 -0.74 3.73
C LEU A 402 17.96 -0.81 4.50
N GLN A 403 17.28 0.30 4.75
CA GLN A 403 16.11 0.30 5.62
C GLN A 403 14.89 -0.43 5.06
N ASP A 404 14.72 -0.45 3.72
CA ASP A 404 13.56 -1.06 3.08
C ASP A 404 13.87 -2.46 2.52
N ILE A 405 12.90 -3.36 2.66
CA ILE A 405 12.98 -4.73 2.16
C ILE A 405 12.73 -4.84 0.65
N HIS A 406 12.07 -3.85 0.05
CA HIS A 406 11.51 -3.88 -1.31
C HIS A 406 12.51 -4.35 -2.37
N TRP A 407 13.71 -3.77 -2.38
CA TRP A 407 14.72 -4.15 -3.36
C TRP A 407 15.20 -5.60 -3.21
N SER A 408 15.23 -6.11 -1.98
CA SER A 408 15.62 -7.50 -1.74
C SER A 408 14.61 -8.51 -2.27
N HIS A 409 13.35 -8.11 -2.37
CA HIS A 409 12.25 -8.90 -2.94
C HIS A 409 12.01 -8.63 -4.42
N GLY A 410 12.78 -7.75 -5.05
CA GLY A 410 12.59 -7.37 -6.46
C GLY A 410 11.37 -6.49 -6.73
N SER A 411 10.84 -5.83 -5.72
CA SER A 411 9.63 -4.97 -5.82
C SER A 411 9.96 -3.59 -6.42
N PHE A 412 10.59 -3.56 -7.60
CA PHE A 412 10.86 -2.35 -8.36
C PHE A 412 9.58 -1.85 -9.04
N GLY A 413 9.30 -0.56 -8.94
CA GLY A 413 8.07 0.06 -9.47
C GLY A 413 7.01 0.33 -8.41
N TYR A 414 7.22 -0.15 -7.19
CA TYR A 414 6.26 -0.07 -6.09
C TYR A 414 6.18 1.33 -5.45
N PHE A 415 7.33 1.98 -5.19
CA PHE A 415 7.40 3.14 -4.29
C PHE A 415 6.52 4.33 -4.68
N ALA A 416 6.33 4.59 -5.96
CA ALA A 416 5.47 5.70 -6.41
C ALA A 416 4.03 5.57 -5.87
N THR A 417 3.50 4.35 -5.74
CA THR A 417 2.13 4.09 -5.31
C THR A 417 1.82 4.62 -3.92
N TYR A 418 2.79 4.69 -3.03
CA TYR A 418 2.65 5.25 -1.69
C TYR A 418 2.29 6.75 -1.69
N SER A 419 3.02 7.56 -2.46
CA SER A 419 2.72 8.98 -2.58
C SER A 419 1.44 9.22 -3.38
N LEU A 420 1.23 8.47 -4.46
CA LEU A 420 0.01 8.53 -5.25
C LEU A 420 -1.21 8.21 -4.39
N GLY A 421 -1.12 7.20 -3.52
CA GLY A 421 -2.16 6.85 -2.57
C GLY A 421 -2.56 8.03 -1.67
N SER A 422 -1.60 8.75 -1.11
CA SER A 422 -1.88 9.95 -0.29
C SER A 422 -2.54 11.08 -1.08
N ILE A 423 -2.13 11.27 -2.35
CA ILE A 423 -2.72 12.31 -3.22
C ILE A 423 -4.15 11.93 -3.62
N TYR A 424 -4.38 10.67 -4.01
CA TYR A 424 -5.73 10.14 -4.25
C TYR A 424 -6.62 10.29 -3.01
N ALA A 425 -6.12 9.93 -1.83
CA ALA A 425 -6.86 10.05 -0.58
C ALA A 425 -7.35 11.48 -0.33
N ALA A 426 -6.48 12.48 -0.48
CA ALA A 426 -6.84 13.88 -0.32
C ALA A 426 -7.89 14.35 -1.34
N GLN A 427 -7.76 13.95 -2.61
CA GLN A 427 -8.74 14.31 -3.65
C GLN A 427 -10.09 13.64 -3.41
N LEU A 428 -10.10 12.36 -3.02
CA LEU A 428 -11.32 11.62 -2.69
C LEU A 428 -12.01 12.22 -1.45
N TYR A 429 -11.25 12.51 -0.39
CA TYR A 429 -11.80 13.10 0.82
C TYR A 429 -12.40 14.49 0.58
N SER A 430 -11.70 15.36 -0.17
CA SER A 430 -12.24 16.65 -0.59
C SER A 430 -13.51 16.50 -1.41
N THR A 431 -13.62 15.45 -2.24
CA THR A 431 -14.84 15.19 -3.01
C THR A 431 -15.99 14.75 -2.11
N ILE A 432 -15.73 13.93 -1.09
CA ILE A 432 -16.71 13.53 -0.07
C ILE A 432 -17.24 14.78 0.66
N GLU A 433 -16.34 15.64 1.17
CA GLU A 433 -16.72 16.87 1.89
C GLU A 433 -17.54 17.82 1.01
N LYS A 434 -17.23 17.95 -0.27
CA LYS A 434 -18.00 18.80 -1.22
C LYS A 434 -19.39 18.24 -1.50
N GLN A 435 -19.56 16.91 -1.51
CA GLN A 435 -20.84 16.26 -1.78
C GLN A 435 -21.71 16.16 -0.53
N ASP A 436 -21.11 16.08 0.65
CA ASP A 436 -21.80 16.05 1.94
C ASP A 436 -21.06 16.93 2.96
N THR A 437 -21.54 18.15 3.13
CA THR A 437 -20.95 19.14 4.05
C THR A 437 -21.16 18.80 5.54
N SER A 438 -21.91 17.75 5.86
CA SER A 438 -22.11 17.28 7.24
C SER A 438 -21.00 16.34 7.72
N ILE A 439 -20.09 15.87 6.85
CA ILE A 439 -19.10 14.82 7.14
C ILE A 439 -18.29 15.11 8.40
N GLU A 440 -17.76 16.30 8.55
CA GLU A 440 -16.96 16.66 9.74
C GLU A 440 -17.81 16.60 11.04
N ASN A 441 -19.08 17.00 10.98
CA ASN A 441 -19.99 16.90 12.11
C ASN A 441 -20.32 15.44 12.42
N GLU A 442 -20.59 14.62 11.40
CA GLU A 442 -20.82 13.17 11.57
C GLU A 442 -19.63 12.48 12.23
N ILE A 443 -18.39 12.78 11.82
CA ILE A 443 -17.16 12.25 12.44
C ILE A 443 -17.09 12.69 13.91
N THR A 444 -17.40 13.95 14.22
CA THR A 444 -17.43 14.47 15.61
C THR A 444 -18.43 13.73 16.49
N LEU A 445 -19.52 13.24 15.90
CA LEU A 445 -20.50 12.39 16.57
C LEU A 445 -20.12 10.89 16.62
N GLY A 446 -18.95 10.52 16.08
CA GLY A 446 -18.48 9.13 16.00
C GLY A 446 -19.06 8.33 14.82
N ASN A 447 -19.77 8.98 13.91
CA ASN A 447 -20.40 8.32 12.77
C ASN A 447 -19.52 8.45 11.51
N THR A 448 -18.77 7.42 11.19
CA THR A 448 -17.93 7.34 9.99
C THR A 448 -18.60 6.60 8.81
N LYS A 449 -19.82 6.08 9.02
CA LYS A 449 -20.58 5.32 8.01
C LYS A 449 -20.82 6.07 6.70
N PRO A 450 -21.10 7.40 6.68
CA PRO A 450 -21.27 8.14 5.42
C PRO A 450 -20.04 8.03 4.52
N ILE A 451 -18.82 8.14 5.07
CA ILE A 451 -17.55 7.99 4.34
C ILE A 451 -17.45 6.58 3.76
N LEU A 452 -17.60 5.55 4.60
CA LEU A 452 -17.50 4.16 4.17
C LEU A 452 -18.52 3.83 3.07
N ASN A 453 -19.75 4.26 3.21
CA ASN A 453 -20.81 4.05 2.22
C ASN A 453 -20.49 4.74 0.90
N TRP A 454 -19.92 5.95 0.95
CA TRP A 454 -19.49 6.66 -0.24
C TRP A 454 -18.35 5.92 -0.97
N LEU A 455 -17.34 5.43 -0.23
CA LEU A 455 -16.22 4.64 -0.78
C LEU A 455 -16.72 3.33 -1.40
N ARG A 456 -17.59 2.59 -0.72
CA ARG A 456 -18.21 1.36 -1.25
C ARG A 456 -18.98 1.61 -2.53
N LYS A 457 -19.77 2.69 -2.59
CA LYS A 457 -20.58 3.05 -3.74
C LYS A 457 -19.74 3.50 -4.94
N ASN A 458 -18.67 4.24 -4.71
CA ASN A 458 -17.95 4.94 -5.77
C ASN A 458 -16.62 4.27 -6.18
N ILE A 459 -16.04 3.40 -5.32
CA ILE A 459 -14.75 2.76 -5.53
C ILE A 459 -14.85 1.24 -5.36
N HIS A 460 -15.16 0.75 -4.17
CA HIS A 460 -14.98 -0.65 -3.78
C HIS A 460 -15.75 -1.62 -4.69
N LYS A 461 -17.02 -1.33 -4.98
CA LYS A 461 -17.90 -2.19 -5.80
C LYS A 461 -17.41 -2.43 -7.23
N TYR A 462 -16.46 -1.65 -7.69
CA TYR A 462 -15.95 -1.78 -9.06
C TYR A 462 -14.77 -2.75 -9.16
N GLY A 463 -14.13 -3.09 -8.02
CA GLY A 463 -12.95 -3.92 -8.05
C GLY A 463 -11.94 -3.43 -9.08
N ARG A 464 -11.47 -4.32 -9.92
CA ARG A 464 -10.50 -4.08 -10.99
C ARG A 464 -11.13 -3.64 -12.32
N GLN A 465 -12.38 -3.17 -12.32
CA GLN A 465 -13.08 -2.76 -13.55
C GLN A 465 -12.43 -1.58 -14.25
N TYR A 466 -11.87 -0.64 -13.49
CA TYR A 466 -11.26 0.61 -13.96
C TYR A 466 -9.79 0.68 -13.54
N THR A 467 -8.99 1.46 -14.27
CA THR A 467 -7.66 1.87 -13.83
C THR A 467 -7.75 2.95 -12.74
N SER A 468 -6.65 3.25 -12.05
CA SER A 468 -6.60 4.32 -11.04
C SER A 468 -7.05 5.67 -11.59
N GLN A 469 -6.60 6.01 -12.80
CA GLN A 469 -6.96 7.25 -13.47
C GLN A 469 -8.45 7.28 -13.84
N GLU A 470 -8.99 6.18 -14.35
CA GLU A 470 -10.41 6.07 -14.70
C GLU A 470 -11.31 6.18 -13.47
N ILE A 471 -10.95 5.50 -12.35
CA ILE A 471 -11.73 5.58 -11.10
C ILE A 471 -11.67 6.99 -10.52
N CYS A 472 -10.52 7.67 -10.56
CA CYS A 472 -10.38 9.05 -10.13
C CYS A 472 -11.26 9.99 -10.94
N ASN A 473 -11.14 9.98 -12.27
CA ASN A 473 -11.95 10.80 -13.16
C ASN A 473 -13.45 10.58 -12.95
N ARG A 474 -13.86 9.32 -12.85
CA ARG A 474 -15.25 8.92 -12.63
C ARG A 474 -15.81 9.42 -11.31
N THR A 475 -14.99 9.41 -10.28
CA THR A 475 -15.40 9.63 -8.90
C THR A 475 -15.33 11.10 -8.52
N THR A 476 -14.31 11.81 -9.00
CA THR A 476 -14.04 13.20 -8.62
C THR A 476 -14.35 14.20 -9.74
N GLY A 477 -14.53 13.74 -10.99
CA GLY A 477 -14.79 14.56 -12.17
C GLY A 477 -13.53 15.09 -12.86
N GLU A 478 -12.34 14.79 -12.36
CA GLU A 478 -11.07 15.24 -12.92
C GLU A 478 -9.93 14.22 -12.70
N PRO A 479 -8.82 14.33 -13.47
CA PRO A 479 -7.62 13.53 -13.25
C PRO A 479 -7.01 13.75 -11.86
N LEU A 480 -6.08 12.88 -11.46
CA LEU A 480 -5.31 13.06 -10.22
C LEU A 480 -4.63 14.43 -10.20
N ASN A 481 -4.91 15.20 -9.15
CA ASN A 481 -4.47 16.59 -9.00
C ASN A 481 -3.80 16.78 -7.64
N THR A 482 -2.51 17.09 -7.64
CA THR A 482 -1.70 17.31 -6.43
C THR A 482 -2.19 18.48 -5.57
N GLN A 483 -2.94 19.42 -6.14
CA GLN A 483 -3.41 20.58 -5.42
C GLN A 483 -4.31 20.21 -4.23
N TYR A 484 -5.09 19.14 -4.35
CA TYR A 484 -5.93 18.65 -3.25
C TYR A 484 -5.11 18.28 -2.01
N PHE A 485 -3.97 17.59 -2.21
CA PHE A 485 -3.08 17.25 -1.10
C PHE A 485 -2.42 18.49 -0.52
N ILE A 486 -1.97 19.41 -1.36
CA ILE A 486 -1.33 20.65 -0.92
C ILE A 486 -2.30 21.55 -0.13
N ASP A 487 -3.53 21.70 -0.60
CA ASP A 487 -4.55 22.50 0.09
C ASP A 487 -4.90 21.89 1.44
N TYR A 488 -5.08 20.57 1.47
CA TYR A 488 -5.32 19.81 2.69
C TYR A 488 -4.16 19.97 3.68
N ALA A 489 -2.92 19.72 3.28
CA ALA A 489 -1.75 19.82 4.12
C ALA A 489 -1.52 21.25 4.62
N THR A 490 -1.65 22.23 3.73
CA THR A 490 -1.51 23.66 4.09
C THR A 490 -2.55 24.06 5.13
N LYS A 491 -3.82 23.74 4.94
CA LYS A 491 -4.91 24.00 5.90
C LYS A 491 -4.63 23.35 7.26
N LYS A 492 -4.29 22.07 7.24
CA LYS A 492 -4.02 21.27 8.45
C LYS A 492 -2.85 21.84 9.25
N TYR A 493 -1.72 22.02 8.61
CA TYR A 493 -0.50 22.45 9.29
C TYR A 493 -0.50 23.93 9.67
N SER A 494 -1.17 24.79 8.92
CA SER A 494 -1.42 26.18 9.35
C SER A 494 -2.20 26.23 10.66
N ASN A 495 -3.20 25.34 10.85
CA ASN A 495 -3.97 25.29 12.09
C ASN A 495 -3.16 24.73 13.27
N ILE A 496 -2.20 23.84 13.01
CA ILE A 496 -1.38 23.21 14.04
C ILE A 496 -0.27 24.14 14.54
N TYR A 497 0.37 24.87 13.63
CA TYR A 497 1.57 25.68 13.90
C TYR A 497 1.32 27.20 13.96
N ASN A 498 0.06 27.63 14.00
CA ASN A 498 -0.29 29.06 14.23
C ASN A 498 -0.40 29.38 15.71
#